data_fa9191eadce69df412453d9a3ae67821
#
_entry.id   fa9191eadce69df412453d9a3ae67821
#
_cell.length_a   1.000
_cell.length_b   1.000
_cell.length_c   1.000
_cell.angle_alpha   90.00
_cell.angle_beta   90.00
_cell.angle_gamma   90.00
#
_symmetry.space_group_name_H-M   'P 1'
#
loop_
_entity.id
_entity.type
_entity.pdbx_description
1 polymer ?
#
loop_
_entity_poly.entity_id
_entity_poly.type
_entity_poly.pdbx_seq_one_letter_code
_entity_poly.pdbx_strand_id
1 'polypeptide(L)'
;MPESAMILAAGLGTRMRPITDTIPKPLVEVGGRAMIDYAIDALVAEGVDNIVVNVHYLGDQLIEHLSNRSDCTVVISDESEKLMDSGGGIVKALPLLGAEPFYLLNADTFWLEDPDQPANLASLARDWNGARMDLLLMTVTLDRFIGHNGKLDFNRDNAGRLTRFDAGAPNAVVYPGVAIVDPQIFHGRAAEPFSLNLCFDQAIAGKRLFASAAHGLWLTVGTPQAISEAETAMREYQSSSVSKATVLS
;
A
#
# COMPACT_ATOMS: atom_id res chain seq x y z
N MET A 1 -16.03 -8.67 -1.01
CA MET A 1 -15.00 -7.61 -1.01
C MET A 1 -14.52 -7.44 0.41
N PRO A 2 -13.25 -7.14 0.66
CA PRO A 2 -12.80 -6.84 2.02
C PRO A 2 -13.53 -5.62 2.59
N GLU A 3 -13.98 -5.70 3.86
CA GLU A 3 -14.70 -4.62 4.56
C GLU A 3 -13.77 -3.86 5.52
N SER A 4 -12.54 -4.35 5.72
CA SER A 4 -11.53 -3.73 6.56
C SER A 4 -10.22 -3.53 5.82
N ALA A 5 -9.40 -2.60 6.33
CA ALA A 5 -8.08 -2.32 5.80
C ALA A 5 -7.06 -2.08 6.91
N MET A 6 -5.79 -2.39 6.63
CA MET A 6 -4.63 -2.02 7.43
C MET A 6 -3.76 -1.04 6.63
N ILE A 7 -3.43 0.10 7.22
CA ILE A 7 -2.42 1.02 6.67
C ILE A 7 -1.17 0.94 7.55
N LEU A 8 -0.04 0.56 6.93
CA LEU A 8 1.26 0.50 7.60
C LEU A 8 1.88 1.91 7.66
N ALA A 9 1.84 2.53 8.84
CA ALA A 9 2.23 3.91 9.09
C ALA A 9 3.26 4.10 10.23
N ALA A 10 3.69 3.03 10.92
CA ALA A 10 4.58 3.08 12.08
C ALA A 10 6.07 3.32 11.74
N GLY A 11 6.42 3.52 10.47
CA GLY A 11 7.80 3.68 10.02
C GLY A 11 8.49 4.95 10.54
N LEU A 12 9.79 4.86 10.87
CA LEU A 12 10.60 5.98 11.40
C LEU A 12 10.87 7.12 10.40
N GLY A 13 10.66 6.88 9.11
CA GLY A 13 10.86 7.90 8.06
C GLY A 13 12.30 8.43 7.91
N THR A 14 13.32 7.71 8.33
CA THR A 14 14.71 8.20 8.45
C THR A 14 15.31 8.75 7.17
N ARG A 15 14.89 8.25 6.00
CA ARG A 15 15.34 8.73 4.67
C ARG A 15 14.72 10.08 4.28
N MET A 16 13.67 10.50 5.00
CA MET A 16 12.98 11.79 4.78
C MET A 16 13.52 12.93 5.65
N ARG A 17 14.52 12.67 6.50
CA ARG A 17 15.13 13.72 7.31
C ARG A 17 15.73 14.83 6.43
N PRO A 18 15.65 16.11 6.88
CA PRO A 18 15.22 16.59 8.20
C PRO A 18 13.70 16.74 8.36
N ILE A 19 12.86 16.55 7.33
CA ILE A 19 11.40 16.76 7.38
C ILE A 19 10.78 15.88 8.50
N THR A 20 11.16 14.63 8.55
CA THR A 20 10.63 13.68 9.54
C THR A 20 11.26 13.78 10.94
N ASP A 21 12.09 14.76 11.20
CA ASP A 21 12.50 15.07 12.57
C ASP A 21 11.35 15.71 13.38
N THR A 22 10.38 16.33 12.71
CA THR A 22 9.25 17.05 13.32
C THR A 22 7.87 16.59 12.89
N ILE A 23 7.75 15.87 11.78
CA ILE A 23 6.48 15.40 11.21
C ILE A 23 6.59 13.90 10.95
N PRO A 24 5.63 13.05 11.37
CA PRO A 24 5.66 11.63 11.02
C PRO A 24 5.51 11.47 9.51
N LYS A 25 6.23 10.51 8.91
CA LYS A 25 6.28 10.32 7.45
C LYS A 25 4.90 10.28 6.77
N PRO A 26 3.87 9.61 7.32
CA PRO A 26 2.53 9.58 6.71
C PRO A 26 1.87 10.95 6.56
N LEU A 27 2.29 11.95 7.37
CA LEU A 27 1.77 13.32 7.32
C LEU A 27 2.60 14.27 6.44
N VAL A 28 3.66 13.79 5.80
CA VAL A 28 4.38 14.59 4.81
C VAL A 28 3.45 14.86 3.63
N GLU A 29 3.34 16.13 3.25
CA GLU A 29 2.45 16.55 2.16
C GLU A 29 3.10 16.37 0.79
N VAL A 30 2.28 15.93 -0.16
CA VAL A 30 2.58 15.89 -1.59
C VAL A 30 1.37 16.46 -2.33
N GLY A 31 1.57 17.49 -3.15
CA GLY A 31 0.47 18.19 -3.79
C GLY A 31 -0.49 18.88 -2.82
N GLY A 32 0.00 19.31 -1.65
CA GLY A 32 -0.79 19.98 -0.60
C GLY A 32 -1.68 19.04 0.21
N ARG A 33 -1.40 17.72 0.21
CA ARG A 33 -2.16 16.71 0.93
C ARG A 33 -1.25 15.70 1.60
N ALA A 34 -1.56 15.29 2.85
CA ALA A 34 -0.80 14.27 3.57
C ALA A 34 -0.85 12.92 2.81
N MET A 35 0.29 12.21 2.75
CA MET A 35 0.37 10.95 2.00
C MET A 35 -0.64 9.91 2.48
N ILE A 36 -0.89 9.81 3.78
CA ILE A 36 -1.85 8.85 4.32
C ILE A 36 -3.28 9.12 3.85
N ASP A 37 -3.64 10.39 3.59
CA ASP A 37 -4.99 10.73 3.15
C ASP A 37 -5.32 10.20 1.75
N TYR A 38 -4.33 10.08 0.87
CA TYR A 38 -4.53 9.42 -0.43
C TYR A 38 -4.93 7.95 -0.26
N ALA A 39 -4.28 7.23 0.66
CA ALA A 39 -4.59 5.83 0.93
C ALA A 39 -5.99 5.68 1.56
N ILE A 40 -6.33 6.54 2.54
CA ILE A 40 -7.64 6.51 3.20
C ILE A 40 -8.76 6.82 2.21
N ASP A 41 -8.60 7.85 1.38
CA ASP A 41 -9.63 8.21 0.40
C ASP A 41 -9.89 7.13 -0.64
N ALA A 42 -8.82 6.43 -1.09
CA ALA A 42 -8.98 5.31 -1.99
C ALA A 42 -9.77 4.17 -1.34
N LEU A 43 -9.54 3.90 -0.04
CA LEU A 43 -10.30 2.91 0.72
C LEU A 43 -11.75 3.32 0.93
N VAL A 44 -12.00 4.57 1.29
CA VAL A 44 -13.36 5.12 1.46
C VAL A 44 -14.14 5.07 0.14
N ALA A 45 -13.49 5.43 -0.97
CA ALA A 45 -14.11 5.34 -2.30
C ALA A 45 -14.46 3.91 -2.71
N GLU A 46 -13.74 2.90 -2.19
CA GLU A 46 -14.04 1.47 -2.38
C GLU A 46 -15.12 0.96 -1.40
N GLY A 47 -15.56 1.78 -0.45
CA GLY A 47 -16.57 1.43 0.54
C GLY A 47 -16.01 0.71 1.77
N VAL A 48 -14.71 0.83 2.04
CA VAL A 48 -14.09 0.31 3.27
C VAL A 48 -14.36 1.28 4.42
N ASP A 49 -14.99 0.80 5.47
CA ASP A 49 -15.42 1.62 6.61
C ASP A 49 -14.55 1.44 7.86
N ASN A 50 -13.93 0.26 8.04
CA ASN A 50 -13.01 -0.02 9.14
C ASN A 50 -11.55 0.01 8.69
N ILE A 51 -10.84 1.09 9.03
CA ILE A 51 -9.43 1.29 8.65
C ILE A 51 -8.55 1.27 9.88
N VAL A 52 -7.70 0.25 10.01
CA VAL A 52 -6.73 0.14 11.10
C VAL A 52 -5.42 0.79 10.67
N VAL A 53 -4.88 1.69 11.50
CA VAL A 53 -3.60 2.37 11.24
C VAL A 53 -2.64 2.08 12.38
N ASN A 54 -1.47 1.51 12.11
CA ASN A 54 -0.45 1.37 13.14
C ASN A 54 0.36 2.65 13.30
N VAL A 55 0.68 3.00 14.55
CA VAL A 55 1.43 4.22 14.90
C VAL A 55 2.59 3.89 15.82
N HIS A 56 3.71 4.60 15.66
CA HIS A 56 4.90 4.49 16.52
C HIS A 56 5.58 5.85 16.67
N TYR A 57 6.40 6.24 15.70
CA TYR A 57 7.19 7.46 15.73
C TYR A 57 6.32 8.69 15.50
N LEU A 58 6.37 9.68 16.42
CA LEU A 58 5.49 10.86 16.41
C LEU A 58 4.00 10.50 16.29
N GLY A 59 3.60 9.38 16.93
CA GLY A 59 2.27 8.78 16.79
C GLY A 59 1.14 9.73 17.18
N ASP A 60 1.33 10.57 18.20
CA ASP A 60 0.32 11.53 18.67
C ASP A 60 -0.14 12.48 17.57
N GLN A 61 0.79 12.97 16.73
CA GLN A 61 0.46 13.86 15.62
C GLN A 61 -0.39 13.12 14.55
N LEU A 62 -0.05 11.86 14.28
CA LEU A 62 -0.81 11.04 13.35
C LEU A 62 -2.21 10.73 13.89
N ILE A 63 -2.33 10.39 15.18
CA ILE A 63 -3.61 10.14 15.85
C ILE A 63 -4.49 11.40 15.82
N GLU A 64 -3.93 12.57 16.13
CA GLU A 64 -4.65 13.86 16.06
C GLU A 64 -5.17 14.13 14.65
N HIS A 65 -4.34 13.96 13.61
CA HIS A 65 -4.75 14.13 12.22
C HIS A 65 -5.90 13.19 11.84
N LEU A 66 -5.76 11.90 12.16
CA LEU A 66 -6.75 10.87 11.84
C LEU A 66 -8.07 11.06 12.59
N SER A 67 -8.04 11.62 13.81
CA SER A 67 -9.26 11.89 14.61
C SER A 67 -10.19 12.92 13.96
N ASN A 68 -9.69 13.73 13.03
CA ASN A 68 -10.48 14.70 12.29
C ASN A 68 -11.25 14.09 11.10
N ARG A 69 -11.03 12.80 10.78
CA ARG A 69 -11.80 12.10 9.73
C ARG A 69 -13.18 11.76 10.24
N SER A 70 -14.20 12.04 9.43
CA SER A 70 -15.63 11.74 9.75
C SER A 70 -16.29 10.86 8.69
N ASP A 71 -15.58 10.53 7.64
CA ASP A 71 -16.05 9.78 6.47
C ASP A 71 -15.74 8.27 6.57
N CYS A 72 -14.98 7.85 7.57
CA CYS A 72 -14.67 6.44 7.87
C CYS A 72 -14.36 6.26 9.36
N THR A 73 -14.32 5.00 9.81
CA THR A 73 -13.88 4.63 11.15
C THR A 73 -12.38 4.31 11.12
N VAL A 74 -11.56 5.15 11.78
CA VAL A 74 -10.13 4.89 11.94
C VAL A 74 -9.86 4.31 13.32
N VAL A 75 -9.24 3.12 13.37
CA VAL A 75 -8.84 2.42 14.59
C VAL A 75 -7.33 2.40 14.69
N ILE A 76 -6.80 2.81 15.84
CA ILE A 76 -5.34 2.88 16.06
C ILE A 76 -4.80 1.56 16.61
N SER A 77 -3.76 1.02 15.97
CA SER A 77 -2.91 -0.06 16.48
C SER A 77 -1.62 0.56 17.02
N ASP A 78 -1.56 0.80 18.32
CA ASP A 78 -0.46 1.51 18.96
C ASP A 78 0.78 0.61 19.13
N GLU A 79 1.90 1.00 18.49
CA GLU A 79 3.21 0.36 18.60
C GLU A 79 4.23 1.22 19.37
N SER A 80 3.79 2.23 20.15
CA SER A 80 4.67 3.19 20.84
C SER A 80 5.74 2.52 21.72
N GLU A 81 5.40 1.39 22.37
CA GLU A 81 6.34 0.66 23.23
C GLU A 81 7.40 -0.12 22.43
N LYS A 82 7.03 -0.64 21.24
CA LYS A 82 7.92 -1.50 20.45
C LYS A 82 7.51 -1.49 18.98
N LEU A 83 8.42 -1.03 18.12
CA LEU A 83 8.23 -1.12 16.67
C LEU A 83 8.19 -2.59 16.21
N MET A 84 7.13 -2.99 15.54
CA MET A 84 6.83 -4.40 15.24
C MET A 84 7.30 -4.86 13.87
N ASP A 85 7.87 -3.97 13.01
CA ASP A 85 8.06 -4.23 11.59
C ASP A 85 6.73 -4.58 10.89
N SER A 86 6.74 -4.74 9.57
CA SER A 86 5.53 -4.87 8.76
C SER A 86 4.67 -6.09 9.11
N GLY A 87 5.29 -7.26 9.28
CA GLY A 87 4.54 -8.49 9.62
C GLY A 87 4.03 -8.50 11.06
N GLY A 88 4.88 -8.12 12.01
CA GLY A 88 4.51 -8.07 13.43
C GLY A 88 3.42 -7.03 13.71
N GLY A 89 3.49 -5.87 13.05
CA GLY A 89 2.46 -4.82 13.13
C GLY A 89 1.09 -5.32 12.67
N ILE A 90 1.05 -6.08 11.57
CA ILE A 90 -0.19 -6.71 11.11
C ILE A 90 -0.71 -7.72 12.13
N VAL A 91 0.15 -8.62 12.67
CA VAL A 91 -0.28 -9.61 13.68
C VAL A 91 -0.86 -8.92 14.91
N LYS A 92 -0.25 -7.81 15.37
CA LYS A 92 -0.78 -7.01 16.49
C LYS A 92 -2.16 -6.42 16.17
N ALA A 93 -2.39 -6.04 14.91
CA ALA A 93 -3.63 -5.42 14.46
C ALA A 93 -4.75 -6.42 14.12
N LEU A 94 -4.47 -7.73 13.96
CA LEU A 94 -5.47 -8.73 13.58
C LEU A 94 -6.76 -8.71 14.43
N PRO A 95 -6.72 -8.54 15.78
CA PRO A 95 -7.93 -8.44 16.57
C PRO A 95 -8.84 -7.26 16.22
N LEU A 96 -8.30 -6.21 15.56
CA LEU A 96 -9.01 -5.02 15.11
C LEU A 96 -9.52 -5.16 13.68
N LEU A 97 -8.87 -6.01 12.86
CA LEU A 97 -9.18 -6.25 11.46
C LEU A 97 -10.27 -7.31 11.25
N GLY A 98 -10.40 -8.25 12.19
CA GLY A 98 -11.32 -9.38 12.08
C GLY A 98 -10.72 -10.62 11.43
N ALA A 99 -11.59 -11.58 11.07
CA ALA A 99 -11.17 -12.88 10.55
C ALA A 99 -11.22 -12.98 9.01
N GLU A 100 -11.80 -11.99 8.35
CA GLU A 100 -11.97 -11.97 6.90
C GLU A 100 -10.74 -11.35 6.21
N PRO A 101 -10.52 -11.61 4.92
CA PRO A 101 -9.49 -10.94 4.14
C PRO A 101 -9.64 -9.42 4.20
N PHE A 102 -8.52 -8.71 4.26
CA PHE A 102 -8.46 -7.26 4.39
C PHE A 102 -7.52 -6.63 3.37
N TYR A 103 -7.75 -5.36 3.05
CA TYR A 103 -6.80 -4.55 2.29
C TYR A 103 -5.59 -4.20 3.15
N LEU A 104 -4.40 -4.25 2.56
CA LEU A 104 -3.15 -3.81 3.17
C LEU A 104 -2.53 -2.73 2.30
N LEU A 105 -2.26 -1.54 2.87
CA LEU A 105 -1.63 -0.42 2.18
C LEU A 105 -0.43 0.11 2.97
N ASN A 106 0.60 0.58 2.23
CA ASN A 106 1.66 1.39 2.81
C ASN A 106 1.24 2.86 2.82
N ALA A 107 1.52 3.60 3.90
CA ALA A 107 1.18 5.01 4.04
C ALA A 107 2.05 5.96 3.19
N ASP A 108 3.06 5.46 2.51
CA ASP A 108 4.02 6.25 1.71
C ASP A 108 3.93 6.00 0.20
N THR A 109 2.89 5.28 -0.21
CA THR A 109 2.60 4.98 -1.62
C THR A 109 1.15 5.36 -1.93
N PHE A 110 0.95 6.01 -3.03
CA PHE A 110 -0.35 6.39 -3.55
C PHE A 110 -0.33 6.40 -5.09
N TRP A 111 -1.49 6.61 -5.72
CA TRP A 111 -1.60 6.57 -7.18
C TRP A 111 -2.64 7.56 -7.69
N LEU A 112 -2.52 7.89 -8.97
CA LEU A 112 -3.55 8.54 -9.74
C LEU A 112 -4.21 7.50 -10.63
N GLU A 113 -5.52 7.35 -10.51
CA GLU A 113 -6.30 6.37 -11.29
C GLU A 113 -6.23 6.69 -12.79
N ASP A 114 -6.29 5.64 -13.61
CA ASP A 114 -6.52 5.78 -15.04
C ASP A 114 -8.03 5.90 -15.27
N PRO A 115 -8.53 7.03 -15.81
CA PRO A 115 -9.97 7.24 -15.98
C PRO A 115 -10.62 6.25 -16.96
N ASP A 116 -9.83 5.59 -17.81
CA ASP A 116 -10.29 4.61 -18.79
C ASP A 116 -10.31 3.17 -18.22
N GLN A 117 -9.94 2.99 -16.93
CA GLN A 117 -9.87 1.70 -16.25
C GLN A 117 -10.73 1.69 -14.98
N PRO A 118 -11.18 0.51 -14.52
CA PRO A 118 -11.75 0.39 -13.17
C PRO A 118 -10.74 0.83 -12.10
N ALA A 119 -11.24 1.35 -10.98
CA ALA A 119 -10.39 1.72 -9.85
C ALA A 119 -9.49 0.54 -9.41
N ASN A 120 -8.27 0.87 -8.99
CA ASN A 120 -7.26 -0.15 -8.66
C ASN A 120 -7.72 -1.09 -7.54
N LEU A 121 -8.30 -0.56 -6.45
CA LEU A 121 -8.79 -1.38 -5.34
C LEU A 121 -9.98 -2.26 -5.75
N ALA A 122 -10.92 -1.75 -6.58
CA ALA A 122 -12.01 -2.53 -7.15
C ALA A 122 -11.49 -3.68 -8.02
N SER A 123 -10.46 -3.41 -8.84
CA SER A 123 -9.80 -4.43 -9.65
C SER A 123 -9.13 -5.50 -8.78
N LEU A 124 -8.44 -5.09 -7.71
CA LEU A 124 -7.80 -5.99 -6.76
C LEU A 124 -8.84 -6.89 -6.06
N ALA A 125 -9.98 -6.31 -5.62
CA ALA A 125 -11.07 -7.07 -4.99
C ALA A 125 -11.72 -8.07 -5.95
N ARG A 126 -11.93 -7.68 -7.22
CA ARG A 126 -12.49 -8.55 -8.26
C ARG A 126 -11.56 -9.75 -8.55
N ASP A 127 -10.25 -9.52 -8.56
CA ASP A 127 -9.25 -10.54 -8.88
C ASP A 127 -8.98 -11.49 -7.70
N TRP A 128 -9.42 -11.11 -6.48
CA TRP A 128 -9.25 -11.92 -5.26
C TRP A 128 -10.00 -13.25 -5.32
N ASN A 129 -9.33 -14.33 -4.95
CA ASN A 129 -9.90 -15.66 -4.81
C ASN A 129 -9.27 -16.42 -3.64
N GLY A 130 -9.89 -16.37 -2.46
CA GLY A 130 -9.39 -16.99 -1.23
C GLY A 130 -9.22 -18.52 -1.32
N ALA A 131 -9.92 -19.21 -2.22
CA ALA A 131 -9.68 -20.64 -2.43
C ALA A 131 -8.29 -20.93 -3.05
N ARG A 132 -7.68 -19.93 -3.70
CA ARG A 132 -6.41 -20.08 -4.43
C ARG A 132 -5.27 -19.24 -3.84
N MET A 133 -5.58 -18.18 -3.10
CA MET A 133 -4.65 -17.14 -2.71
C MET A 133 -4.62 -16.99 -1.19
N ASP A 134 -3.43 -16.75 -0.63
CA ASP A 134 -3.26 -16.24 0.73
C ASP A 134 -2.95 -14.74 0.68
N LEU A 135 -2.31 -14.30 -0.43
CA LEU A 135 -2.00 -12.90 -0.70
C LEU A 135 -2.19 -12.62 -2.19
N LEU A 136 -2.83 -11.49 -2.49
CA LEU A 136 -2.92 -10.90 -3.81
C LEU A 136 -2.27 -9.52 -3.77
N LEU A 137 -1.12 -9.37 -4.42
CA LEU A 137 -0.37 -8.12 -4.47
C LEU A 137 -0.78 -7.30 -5.69
N MET A 138 -1.03 -6.00 -5.51
CA MET A 138 -0.97 -5.08 -6.63
C MET A 138 0.46 -5.06 -7.17
N THR A 139 0.63 -5.05 -8.47
CA THR A 139 1.95 -5.00 -9.10
C THR A 139 2.00 -3.96 -10.19
N VAL A 140 3.12 -3.24 -10.27
CA VAL A 140 3.35 -2.15 -11.21
C VAL A 140 4.65 -2.37 -11.98
N THR A 141 4.73 -1.87 -13.19
CA THR A 141 5.96 -1.80 -13.98
C THR A 141 6.75 -0.54 -13.64
N LEU A 142 8.07 -0.54 -13.80
CA LEU A 142 8.94 0.59 -13.40
C LEU A 142 8.62 1.89 -14.13
N ASP A 143 8.16 1.82 -15.38
CA ASP A 143 7.78 2.97 -16.18
C ASP A 143 6.55 3.74 -15.66
N ARG A 144 5.79 3.12 -14.77
CA ARG A 144 4.59 3.69 -14.13
C ARG A 144 4.76 3.98 -12.64
N PHE A 145 5.96 3.81 -12.09
CA PHE A 145 6.23 3.96 -10.65
C PHE A 145 7.30 5.01 -10.37
N ILE A 146 6.87 6.22 -10.03
CA ILE A 146 7.74 7.36 -9.73
C ILE A 146 8.26 7.28 -8.28
N GLY A 147 9.49 7.74 -8.06
CA GLY A 147 10.16 7.75 -6.75
C GLY A 147 10.70 6.39 -6.31
N HIS A 148 10.53 5.34 -7.13
CA HIS A 148 11.05 4.01 -6.86
C HIS A 148 12.55 3.91 -7.21
N ASN A 149 13.31 3.12 -6.45
CA ASN A 149 14.77 2.96 -6.62
C ASN A 149 15.19 2.02 -7.76
N GLY A 150 14.25 1.57 -8.58
CA GLY A 150 14.49 0.68 -9.73
C GLY A 150 14.65 -0.81 -9.37
N LYS A 151 14.56 -1.20 -8.09
CA LYS A 151 14.67 -2.60 -7.67
C LYS A 151 13.38 -3.36 -7.98
N LEU A 152 13.49 -4.49 -8.67
CA LEU A 152 12.38 -5.39 -8.94
C LEU A 152 12.20 -6.38 -7.78
N ASP A 153 10.95 -6.74 -7.48
CA ASP A 153 10.63 -7.58 -6.32
C ASP A 153 10.26 -9.00 -6.70
N PHE A 154 9.55 -9.16 -7.83
CA PHE A 154 8.98 -10.44 -8.23
C PHE A 154 9.01 -10.63 -9.74
N ASN A 155 8.87 -11.91 -10.16
CA ASN A 155 8.47 -12.28 -11.52
C ASN A 155 7.06 -12.87 -11.48
N ARG A 156 6.24 -12.52 -12.49
CA ARG A 156 4.86 -12.97 -12.63
C ARG A 156 4.75 -14.01 -13.74
N ASP A 157 4.16 -15.18 -13.46
CA ASP A 157 3.85 -16.18 -14.47
C ASP A 157 2.52 -15.85 -15.24
N ASN A 158 2.24 -16.65 -16.27
CA ASN A 158 1.02 -16.48 -17.07
C ASN A 158 -0.28 -16.76 -16.30
N ALA A 159 -0.21 -17.44 -15.17
CA ALA A 159 -1.34 -17.71 -14.29
C ALA A 159 -1.53 -16.62 -13.22
N GLY A 160 -0.66 -15.59 -13.23
CA GLY A 160 -0.65 -14.50 -12.26
C GLY A 160 0.08 -14.81 -10.95
N ARG A 161 0.76 -15.97 -10.83
CA ARG A 161 1.54 -16.29 -9.63
C ARG A 161 2.83 -15.51 -9.61
N LEU A 162 3.26 -15.17 -8.40
CA LEU A 162 4.51 -14.47 -8.14
C LEU A 162 5.58 -15.43 -7.58
N THR A 163 6.81 -15.20 -8.03
CA THR A 163 8.05 -15.75 -7.46
C THR A 163 8.99 -14.60 -7.16
N ARG A 164 9.98 -14.79 -6.28
CA ARG A 164 11.01 -13.77 -6.04
C ARG A 164 11.72 -13.41 -7.33
N PHE A 165 12.11 -12.14 -7.44
CA PHE A 165 12.78 -11.64 -8.63
C PHE A 165 14.03 -12.48 -9.00
N ASP A 166 14.07 -12.90 -10.24
CA ASP A 166 15.18 -13.53 -10.93
C ASP A 166 15.39 -12.81 -12.27
N ALA A 167 16.58 -12.27 -12.49
CA ALA A 167 16.91 -11.52 -13.70
C ALA A 167 16.85 -12.37 -14.99
N GLY A 168 16.94 -13.70 -14.87
CA GLY A 168 16.79 -14.65 -15.97
C GLY A 168 15.34 -14.96 -16.35
N ALA A 169 14.35 -14.56 -15.52
CA ALA A 169 12.94 -14.82 -15.74
C ALA A 169 12.22 -13.58 -16.32
N PRO A 170 11.20 -13.77 -17.19
CA PRO A 170 10.44 -12.66 -17.77
C PRO A 170 9.46 -12.05 -16.77
N ASN A 171 8.81 -10.96 -17.22
CA ASN A 171 7.69 -10.30 -16.52
C ASN A 171 8.04 -9.89 -15.08
N ALA A 172 9.17 -9.24 -14.91
CA ALA A 172 9.58 -8.65 -13.65
C ALA A 172 8.68 -7.46 -13.27
N VAL A 173 8.25 -7.41 -12.01
CA VAL A 173 7.33 -6.40 -11.48
C VAL A 173 7.78 -5.92 -10.11
N VAL A 174 7.21 -4.79 -9.70
CA VAL A 174 7.40 -4.19 -8.37
C VAL A 174 6.11 -4.32 -7.56
N TYR A 175 6.23 -4.55 -6.27
CA TYR A 175 5.15 -4.46 -5.28
C TYR A 175 5.10 -3.06 -4.68
N PRO A 176 4.10 -2.23 -4.99
CA PRO A 176 4.04 -0.85 -4.54
C PRO A 176 3.47 -0.70 -3.11
N GLY A 177 3.22 -1.79 -2.40
CA GLY A 177 2.71 -1.72 -1.03
C GLY A 177 1.19 -1.76 -0.91
N VAL A 178 0.48 -2.32 -1.89
CA VAL A 178 -0.98 -2.50 -1.85
C VAL A 178 -1.32 -3.98 -2.11
N ALA A 179 -2.12 -4.59 -1.23
CA ALA A 179 -2.48 -6.00 -1.31
C ALA A 179 -3.86 -6.30 -0.72
N ILE A 180 -4.40 -7.48 -1.02
CA ILE A 180 -5.38 -8.17 -0.19
C ILE A 180 -4.68 -9.34 0.51
N VAL A 181 -4.95 -9.51 1.80
CA VAL A 181 -4.29 -10.48 2.68
C VAL A 181 -5.35 -11.35 3.36
N ASP A 182 -5.21 -12.66 3.28
CA ASP A 182 -5.95 -13.60 4.10
C ASP A 182 -5.27 -13.66 5.49
N PRO A 183 -5.97 -13.33 6.61
CA PRO A 183 -5.38 -13.36 7.95
C PRO A 183 -4.86 -14.75 8.35
N GLN A 184 -5.31 -15.81 7.73
CA GLN A 184 -4.83 -17.19 7.97
C GLN A 184 -3.31 -17.34 7.72
N ILE A 185 -2.70 -16.51 6.86
CA ILE A 185 -1.24 -16.54 6.61
C ILE A 185 -0.42 -16.25 7.87
N PHE A 186 -1.03 -15.60 8.87
CA PHE A 186 -0.40 -15.27 10.15
C PHE A 186 -0.67 -16.31 11.23
N HIS A 187 -1.40 -17.39 10.95
CA HIS A 187 -1.75 -18.39 11.96
C HIS A 187 -0.49 -18.94 12.66
N GLY A 188 -0.54 -18.96 14.00
CA GLY A 188 0.58 -19.41 14.85
C GLY A 188 1.73 -18.42 15.00
N ARG A 189 1.66 -17.22 14.40
CA ARG A 189 2.68 -16.18 14.59
C ARG A 189 2.33 -15.32 15.82
N ALA A 190 3.34 -15.01 16.62
CA ALA A 190 3.23 -14.05 17.72
C ALA A 190 3.34 -12.61 17.20
N ALA A 191 2.77 -11.65 17.95
CA ALA A 191 2.96 -10.21 17.72
C ALA A 191 4.36 -9.77 18.16
N GLU A 192 5.37 -10.18 17.42
CA GLU A 192 6.79 -9.87 17.57
C GLU A 192 7.33 -9.26 16.28
N PRO A 193 8.44 -8.50 16.31
CA PRO A 193 8.98 -7.87 15.12
C PRO A 193 9.42 -8.90 14.06
N PHE A 194 8.79 -8.87 12.89
CA PHE A 194 9.22 -9.60 11.72
C PHE A 194 8.74 -8.92 10.43
N SER A 195 9.43 -9.16 9.33
CA SER A 195 9.07 -8.61 8.03
C SER A 195 7.96 -9.42 7.36
N LEU A 196 6.99 -8.74 6.74
CA LEU A 196 5.95 -9.34 5.90
C LEU A 196 6.53 -10.20 4.76
N ASN A 197 7.79 -9.98 4.39
CA ASN A 197 8.49 -10.82 3.41
C ASN A 197 8.48 -12.32 3.77
N LEU A 198 8.47 -12.67 5.06
CA LEU A 198 8.34 -14.07 5.49
C LEU A 198 6.99 -14.68 5.09
N CYS A 199 5.92 -13.87 5.08
CA CYS A 199 4.60 -14.30 4.60
C CYS A 199 4.59 -14.43 3.08
N PHE A 200 5.26 -13.53 2.35
CA PHE A 200 5.42 -13.67 0.90
C PHE A 200 6.16 -14.97 0.56
N ASP A 201 7.26 -15.29 1.24
CA ASP A 201 8.03 -16.53 1.01
C ASP A 201 7.19 -17.78 1.32
N GLN A 202 6.41 -17.75 2.41
CA GLN A 202 5.46 -18.83 2.74
C GLN A 202 4.40 -19.01 1.65
N ALA A 203 3.79 -17.93 1.17
CA ALA A 203 2.77 -17.97 0.12
C ALA A 203 3.37 -18.40 -1.24
N ILE A 204 4.62 -18.01 -1.56
CA ILE A 204 5.35 -18.49 -2.74
C ILE A 204 5.55 -20.02 -2.66
N ALA A 205 6.04 -20.52 -1.52
CA ALA A 205 6.25 -21.94 -1.31
C ALA A 205 4.94 -22.75 -1.46
N GLY A 206 3.82 -22.20 -0.97
CA GLY A 206 2.48 -22.74 -1.14
C GLY A 206 1.85 -22.53 -2.53
N LYS A 207 2.52 -21.78 -3.44
CA LYS A 207 1.98 -21.34 -4.73
C LYS A 207 0.67 -20.54 -4.60
N ARG A 208 0.55 -19.74 -3.54
CA ARG A 208 -0.63 -18.99 -3.13
C ARG A 208 -0.38 -17.46 -3.09
N LEU A 209 0.77 -16.98 -3.60
CA LEU A 209 1.03 -15.56 -3.85
C LEU A 209 0.72 -15.20 -5.30
N PHE A 210 -0.17 -14.22 -5.51
CA PHE A 210 -0.62 -13.81 -6.83
C PHE A 210 -0.49 -12.30 -7.03
N ALA A 211 -0.60 -11.87 -8.29
CA ALA A 211 -0.54 -10.49 -8.73
C ALA A 211 -1.82 -10.04 -9.43
N SER A 212 -2.27 -8.84 -9.09
CA SER A 212 -3.19 -8.02 -9.89
C SER A 212 -2.40 -6.86 -10.50
N ALA A 213 -2.64 -6.54 -11.76
CA ALA A 213 -1.92 -5.47 -12.45
C ALA A 213 -2.49 -4.10 -12.06
N ALA A 214 -1.62 -3.18 -11.70
CA ALA A 214 -1.96 -1.81 -11.41
C ALA A 214 -2.16 -0.98 -12.68
N HIS A 215 -3.06 -0.01 -12.62
CA HIS A 215 -3.30 0.99 -13.66
C HIS A 215 -2.94 2.39 -13.18
N GLY A 216 -2.87 3.35 -14.12
CA GLY A 216 -2.58 4.75 -13.80
C GLY A 216 -1.12 5.01 -13.46
N LEU A 217 -0.87 6.08 -12.71
CA LEU A 217 0.45 6.52 -12.28
C LEU A 217 0.64 6.24 -10.79
N TRP A 218 1.68 5.50 -10.44
CA TRP A 218 2.01 5.14 -9.07
C TRP A 218 3.19 5.95 -8.54
N LEU A 219 3.11 6.36 -7.28
CA LEU A 219 4.09 7.24 -6.66
C LEU A 219 4.48 6.70 -5.28
N THR A 220 5.78 6.70 -4.99
CA THR A 220 6.28 6.47 -3.62
C THR A 220 7.19 7.60 -3.22
N VAL A 221 7.04 8.11 -1.99
CA VAL A 221 7.81 9.24 -1.50
C VAL A 221 8.62 8.80 -0.28
N GLY A 222 9.86 8.45 -0.57
CA GLY A 222 10.80 7.91 0.42
C GLY A 222 11.94 8.86 0.78
N THR A 223 12.11 9.99 0.07
CA THR A 223 13.15 11.00 0.27
C THR A 223 12.59 12.39 0.04
N PRO A 224 13.20 13.48 0.58
CA PRO A 224 12.76 14.85 0.31
C PRO A 224 12.70 15.20 -1.18
N GLN A 225 13.64 14.72 -2.00
CA GLN A 225 13.66 14.94 -3.45
C GLN A 225 12.47 14.30 -4.15
N ALA A 226 12.02 13.13 -3.67
CA ALA A 226 10.89 12.42 -4.26
C ALA A 226 9.56 13.20 -4.15
N ILE A 227 9.44 14.20 -3.25
CA ILE A 227 8.26 15.06 -3.15
C ILE A 227 8.09 15.86 -4.44
N SER A 228 9.12 16.63 -4.85
CA SER A 228 9.05 17.46 -6.05
C SER A 228 8.92 16.64 -7.34
N GLU A 229 9.55 15.46 -7.40
CA GLU A 229 9.40 14.52 -8.51
C GLU A 229 7.96 14.01 -8.61
N ALA A 230 7.35 13.61 -7.48
CA ALA A 230 5.96 13.16 -7.42
C ALA A 230 5.00 14.28 -7.86
N GLU A 231 5.14 15.50 -7.32
CA GLU A 231 4.28 16.63 -7.68
C GLU A 231 4.38 17.01 -9.15
N THR A 232 5.58 16.91 -9.74
CA THR A 232 5.77 17.15 -11.17
C THR A 232 5.07 16.10 -12.00
N ALA A 233 5.28 14.82 -11.69
CA ALA A 233 4.63 13.71 -12.37
C ALA A 233 3.10 13.75 -12.26
N MET A 234 2.57 14.15 -11.09
CA MET A 234 1.11 14.34 -10.89
C MET A 234 0.55 15.40 -11.84
N ARG A 235 1.20 16.58 -11.93
CA ARG A 235 0.77 17.66 -12.83
C ARG A 235 0.79 17.23 -14.31
N GLU A 236 1.84 16.55 -14.73
CA GLU A 236 2.00 16.07 -16.12
C GLU A 236 0.94 15.01 -16.45
N TYR A 237 0.69 14.07 -15.54
CA TYR A 237 -0.32 13.01 -15.72
C TYR A 237 -1.72 13.61 -15.84
N GLN A 238 -2.10 14.53 -14.95
CA GLN A 238 -3.41 15.21 -14.97
C GLN A 238 -3.59 16.02 -16.26
N SER A 239 -2.56 16.75 -16.72
CA SER A 239 -2.62 17.51 -17.95
C SER A 239 -2.82 16.63 -19.19
N SER A 240 -2.17 15.46 -19.22
CA SER A 240 -2.30 14.50 -20.31
C SER A 240 -3.67 13.83 -20.36
N SER A 241 -4.27 13.57 -19.19
CA SER A 241 -5.61 12.97 -19.07
C SER A 241 -6.70 13.93 -19.52
N VAL A 242 -6.57 15.22 -19.19
CA VAL A 242 -7.52 16.26 -19.67
C VAL A 242 -7.46 16.41 -21.19
N SER A 243 -6.25 16.38 -21.78
CA SER A 243 -6.08 16.49 -23.24
C SER A 243 -6.72 15.32 -23.99
N LYS A 244 -6.67 14.10 -23.45
CA LYS A 244 -7.35 12.92 -24.04
C LYS A 244 -8.87 13.06 -24.01
N ALA A 245 -9.45 13.52 -22.91
CA ALA A 245 -10.89 13.70 -22.77
C ALA A 245 -11.45 14.76 -23.76
N THR A 246 -10.67 15.81 -24.06
CA THR A 246 -11.08 16.88 -25.00
C THR A 246 -11.02 16.46 -26.47
N VAL A 247 -10.21 15.45 -26.83
CA VAL A 247 -10.09 14.95 -28.22
C VAL A 247 -11.20 13.95 -28.56
N LEU A 248 -11.88 13.38 -27.58
CA LEU A 248 -12.95 12.37 -27.73
C LEU A 248 -14.37 12.96 -27.60
N SER A 249 -14.47 14.25 -27.31
CA SER A 249 -15.72 15.03 -27.29
C SER A 249 -15.91 15.85 -28.57
#